data_b6104e06f2695ee213bd1fa85966839d
#
_entry.id   b6104e06f2695ee213bd1fa85966839d
#
_cell.length_a   1.000
_cell.length_b   1.000
_cell.length_c   1.000
_cell.angle_alpha   90.00
_cell.angle_beta   90.00
_cell.angle_gamma   90.00
#
_symmetry.space_group_name_H-M   'P 1'
#
loop_
_entity.id
_entity.type
_entity.pdbx_description
1 polymer ?
#
loop_
_entity_poly.entity_id
_entity_poly.type
_entity_poly.pdbx_seq_one_letter_code
_entity_poly.pdbx_strand_id
1 'polypeptide(L)'
;MREVESDTDTGCLSRREDVRERLCDTLPGLRAQERMAPRGRISRSYDPNPPGARHAAVLLVLTNNDELLFIRRANDGRAHGGQIAFPGGAREPADESLEATALRETAEEIGLPSPSVTLLGALTQLYIPVSNYVVHPFVACVNELPPLVCQPDEVAEVISVPVDALTGSRGDFEFRRGNAVYRAPCYRHDGIEIWGATAMITEEFLTVWEESRP
;
A
#
# COMPACT_ATOMS: atom_id res chain seq x y z
N MET A 1 20.78 15.94 -36.95
CA MET A 1 20.04 16.12 -35.70
C MET A 1 19.24 14.86 -35.52
N ARG A 2 19.74 13.89 -34.73
CA ARG A 2 19.06 12.61 -34.50
C ARG A 2 18.22 12.82 -33.24
N GLU A 3 16.92 12.63 -33.39
CA GLU A 3 15.98 12.55 -32.26
C GLU A 3 16.39 11.36 -31.40
N VAL A 4 16.63 11.62 -30.13
CA VAL A 4 16.74 10.61 -29.08
C VAL A 4 15.29 10.36 -28.64
N GLU A 5 14.60 9.43 -29.31
CA GLU A 5 13.35 8.88 -28.80
C GLU A 5 13.63 8.10 -27.53
N SER A 6 12.83 8.38 -26.51
CA SER A 6 13.00 7.92 -25.14
C SER A 6 12.71 6.41 -25.01
N ASP A 7 13.75 5.63 -24.78
CA ASP A 7 13.69 4.19 -24.42
C ASP A 7 13.03 3.92 -23.04
N THR A 8 12.73 4.98 -22.29
CA THR A 8 12.15 4.90 -20.93
C THR A 8 10.67 4.59 -20.89
N ASP A 9 9.90 4.96 -21.93
CA ASP A 9 8.44 4.81 -21.93
C ASP A 9 8.01 3.36 -22.24
N THR A 10 8.72 2.67 -23.12
CA THR A 10 8.42 1.29 -23.53
C THR A 10 8.72 0.28 -22.40
N GLY A 11 9.76 0.49 -21.62
CA GLY A 11 10.13 -0.38 -20.49
C GLY A 11 9.15 -0.31 -19.31
N CYS A 12 8.64 0.89 -19.03
CA CYS A 12 7.67 1.10 -17.94
C CYS A 12 6.30 0.49 -18.26
N LEU A 13 5.84 0.57 -19.49
CA LEU A 13 4.56 -0.03 -19.92
C LEU A 13 4.63 -1.56 -19.86
N SER A 14 5.74 -2.18 -20.29
CA SER A 14 5.91 -3.62 -20.24
C SER A 14 5.87 -4.15 -18.81
N ARG A 15 6.55 -3.47 -17.87
CA ARG A 15 6.60 -3.90 -16.48
C ARG A 15 5.26 -3.83 -15.75
N ARG A 16 4.40 -2.87 -16.07
CA ARG A 16 3.04 -2.79 -15.53
C ARG A 16 2.14 -3.91 -16.03
N GLU A 17 2.33 -4.31 -17.29
CA GLU A 17 1.64 -5.47 -17.85
C GLU A 17 2.10 -6.75 -17.16
N ASP A 18 3.41 -6.94 -16.94
CA ASP A 18 3.96 -8.08 -16.20
C ASP A 18 3.43 -8.14 -14.76
N VAL A 19 3.35 -7.00 -14.06
CA VAL A 19 2.73 -6.90 -12.72
C VAL A 19 1.25 -7.28 -12.79
N ARG A 20 0.52 -6.79 -13.79
CA ARG A 20 -0.90 -7.10 -13.98
C ARG A 20 -1.13 -8.59 -14.21
N GLU A 21 -0.32 -9.20 -15.06
CA GLU A 21 -0.38 -10.66 -15.33
C GLU A 21 -0.08 -11.42 -14.04
N ARG A 22 0.98 -11.04 -13.32
CA ARG A 22 1.37 -11.70 -12.06
C ARG A 22 0.30 -11.57 -10.96
N LEU A 23 -0.44 -10.44 -10.92
CA LEU A 23 -1.57 -10.27 -10.00
C LEU A 23 -2.77 -11.18 -10.32
N CYS A 24 -2.87 -11.70 -11.54
CA CYS A 24 -3.90 -12.67 -11.92
C CYS A 24 -3.54 -14.11 -11.54
N ASP A 25 -2.28 -14.38 -11.20
CA ASP A 25 -1.81 -15.70 -10.79
C ASP A 25 -2.05 -15.97 -9.29
N THR A 26 -1.55 -17.12 -8.82
CA THR A 26 -1.54 -17.42 -7.37
C THR A 26 -0.64 -16.43 -6.65
N LEU A 27 -1.24 -15.59 -5.82
CA LEU A 27 -0.53 -14.56 -5.06
C LEU A 27 0.40 -15.16 -3.98
N PRO A 28 1.50 -14.47 -3.61
CA PRO A 28 2.36 -14.84 -2.49
C PRO A 28 1.60 -14.91 -1.16
N GLY A 29 0.61 -14.03 -1.00
CA GLY A 29 -0.37 -14.07 0.06
C GLY A 29 0.20 -13.86 1.45
N LEU A 30 -0.47 -14.48 2.42
CA LEU A 30 -0.09 -14.40 3.83
C LEU A 30 1.36 -14.80 4.09
N ARG A 31 1.93 -15.72 3.31
CA ARG A 31 3.35 -16.13 3.45
C ARG A 31 4.32 -14.96 3.22
N ALA A 32 4.02 -14.08 2.27
CA ALA A 32 4.80 -12.87 2.08
C ALA A 32 4.52 -11.87 3.20
N GLN A 33 3.25 -11.60 3.49
CA GLN A 33 2.83 -10.65 4.52
C GLN A 33 3.41 -10.97 5.90
N GLU A 34 3.53 -12.25 6.27
CA GLU A 34 4.09 -12.71 7.56
C GLU A 34 5.53 -12.25 7.79
N ARG A 35 6.34 -12.06 6.75
CA ARG A 35 7.74 -11.63 6.86
C ARG A 35 7.87 -10.24 7.50
N MET A 36 6.84 -9.40 7.35
CA MET A 36 6.78 -8.06 7.93
C MET A 36 5.76 -7.95 9.07
N ALA A 37 5.23 -9.05 9.54
CA ALA A 37 4.29 -9.06 10.66
C ALA A 37 5.01 -8.79 11.99
N PRO A 38 4.46 -7.93 12.87
CA PRO A 38 4.88 -7.87 14.25
C PRO A 38 4.79 -9.26 14.91
N ARG A 39 5.75 -9.60 15.78
CA ARG A 39 5.79 -10.92 16.43
C ARG A 39 4.46 -11.23 17.12
N GLY A 40 3.95 -12.43 16.87
CA GLY A 40 2.70 -12.93 17.46
C GLY A 40 1.41 -12.38 16.83
N ARG A 41 1.48 -11.57 15.78
CA ARG A 41 0.30 -11.04 15.08
C ARG A 41 -0.46 -12.13 14.33
N ILE A 42 0.25 -13.00 13.63
CA ILE A 42 -0.33 -14.11 12.89
C ILE A 42 -0.11 -15.37 13.70
N SER A 43 -1.21 -16.01 14.09
CA SER A 43 -1.22 -17.26 14.83
C SER A 43 -1.74 -18.40 13.95
N ARG A 44 -1.59 -19.64 14.43
CA ARG A 44 -2.15 -20.82 13.73
C ARG A 44 -3.67 -20.77 13.55
N SER A 45 -4.38 -19.97 14.36
CA SER A 45 -5.83 -19.74 14.31
C SER A 45 -6.19 -18.42 13.62
N TYR A 46 -5.28 -17.85 12.85
CA TYR A 46 -5.57 -16.61 12.11
C TYR A 46 -6.66 -16.87 11.06
N ASP A 47 -7.77 -16.13 11.20
CA ASP A 47 -8.83 -16.08 10.21
C ASP A 47 -8.66 -14.77 9.40
N PRO A 48 -8.47 -14.85 8.09
CA PRO A 48 -8.31 -13.65 7.26
C PRO A 48 -9.61 -12.86 7.09
N ASN A 49 -10.76 -13.45 7.42
CA ASN A 49 -12.06 -12.80 7.28
C ASN A 49 -13.04 -13.25 8.40
N PRO A 50 -12.77 -12.90 9.66
CA PRO A 50 -13.60 -13.35 10.77
C PRO A 50 -15.00 -12.73 10.73
N PRO A 51 -16.02 -13.45 11.21
CA PRO A 51 -17.39 -12.93 11.28
C PRO A 51 -17.47 -11.60 12.05
N GLY A 52 -18.18 -10.62 11.47
CA GLY A 52 -18.37 -9.30 12.08
C GLY A 52 -17.19 -8.34 11.93
N ALA A 53 -16.17 -8.70 11.18
CA ALA A 53 -15.14 -7.74 10.78
C ALA A 53 -15.72 -6.68 9.83
N ARG A 54 -15.19 -5.46 9.95
CA ARG A 54 -15.50 -4.38 9.01
C ARG A 54 -14.53 -4.47 7.83
N HIS A 55 -14.92 -3.92 6.69
CA HIS A 55 -14.10 -3.93 5.50
C HIS A 55 -13.56 -2.52 5.23
N ALA A 56 -12.32 -2.49 4.78
CA ALA A 56 -11.64 -1.30 4.30
C ALA A 56 -10.88 -1.64 3.01
N ALA A 57 -10.60 -0.65 2.20
CA ALA A 57 -9.80 -0.83 1.01
C ALA A 57 -8.70 0.23 0.93
N VAL A 58 -7.54 -0.16 0.42
CA VAL A 58 -6.39 0.73 0.22
C VAL A 58 -5.88 0.59 -1.21
N LEU A 59 -5.28 1.66 -1.72
CA LEU A 59 -4.76 1.72 -3.08
C LEU A 59 -3.23 1.88 -3.07
N LEU A 60 -2.53 0.92 -3.66
CA LEU A 60 -1.12 0.99 -3.97
C LEU A 60 -0.99 1.66 -5.34
N VAL A 61 -0.66 2.94 -5.37
CA VAL A 61 -0.51 3.69 -6.62
C VAL A 61 0.93 3.64 -7.08
N LEU A 62 1.16 2.99 -8.21
CA LEU A 62 2.45 2.93 -8.89
C LEU A 62 2.55 4.06 -9.91
N THR A 63 3.54 4.92 -9.77
CA THR A 63 3.80 6.02 -10.71
C THR A 63 4.56 5.52 -11.95
N ASN A 64 4.68 6.38 -12.98
CA ASN A 64 5.49 6.08 -14.16
C ASN A 64 7.01 5.99 -13.92
N ASN A 65 7.47 6.40 -12.74
CA ASN A 65 8.88 6.30 -12.33
C ASN A 65 9.14 5.07 -11.42
N ASP A 66 8.25 4.09 -11.41
CA ASP A 66 8.32 2.92 -10.53
C ASP A 66 8.39 3.29 -9.04
N GLU A 67 7.61 4.28 -8.62
CA GLU A 67 7.49 4.70 -7.24
C GLU A 67 6.10 4.34 -6.69
N LEU A 68 6.04 3.93 -5.43
CA LEU A 68 4.78 3.76 -4.69
C LEU A 68 4.43 5.03 -3.93
N LEU A 69 3.16 5.45 -4.03
CA LEU A 69 2.64 6.54 -3.22
C LEU A 69 2.18 6.03 -1.85
N PHE A 70 2.62 6.74 -0.82
CA PHE A 70 2.18 6.58 0.55
C PHE A 70 1.63 7.92 1.06
N ILE A 71 0.86 7.87 2.12
CA ILE A 71 0.45 9.05 2.88
C ILE A 71 1.07 9.02 4.27
N ARG A 72 1.40 10.19 4.82
CA ARG A 72 1.55 10.37 6.25
C ARG A 72 0.22 10.82 6.82
N ARG A 73 -0.39 10.03 7.69
CA ARG A 73 -1.65 10.39 8.33
C ARG A 73 -1.47 11.63 9.19
N ALA A 74 -2.47 12.51 9.20
CA ALA A 74 -2.47 13.67 10.08
C ALA A 74 -2.34 13.24 11.56
N ASN A 75 -1.59 14.02 12.34
CA ASN A 75 -1.40 13.76 13.77
C ASN A 75 -2.47 14.51 14.57
N ASP A 76 -3.69 14.02 14.55
CA ASP A 76 -4.88 14.60 15.17
C ASP A 76 -5.20 14.02 16.56
N GLY A 77 -4.28 13.23 17.13
CA GLY A 77 -4.46 12.53 18.40
C GLY A 77 -5.26 11.23 18.29
N ARG A 78 -5.75 10.87 17.12
CA ARG A 78 -6.40 9.56 16.88
C ARG A 78 -5.36 8.43 16.82
N ALA A 79 -5.84 7.19 16.90
CA ALA A 79 -5.01 6.02 16.67
C ALA A 79 -4.41 6.08 15.25
N HIS A 80 -3.10 5.78 15.14
CA HIS A 80 -2.36 5.78 13.88
C HIS A 80 -1.99 7.17 13.31
N GLY A 81 -2.18 8.28 14.05
CA GLY A 81 -1.69 9.60 13.66
C GLY A 81 -0.18 9.60 13.41
N GLY A 82 0.26 10.27 12.33
CA GLY A 82 1.66 10.34 11.90
C GLY A 82 2.24 9.07 11.26
N GLN A 83 1.49 7.96 11.20
CA GLN A 83 1.96 6.72 10.56
C GLN A 83 1.92 6.82 9.04
N ILE A 84 2.82 6.06 8.41
CA ILE A 84 2.83 5.91 6.95
C ILE A 84 1.85 4.81 6.56
N ALA A 85 0.99 5.12 5.60
CA ALA A 85 -0.04 4.21 5.09
C ALA A 85 -0.19 4.34 3.57
N PHE A 86 -0.87 3.41 2.95
CA PHE A 86 -1.45 3.63 1.63
C PHE A 86 -2.72 4.47 1.77
N PRO A 87 -3.07 5.30 0.80
CA PRO A 87 -4.37 5.98 0.78
C PRO A 87 -5.48 4.95 0.77
N GLY A 88 -6.58 5.25 1.49
CA GLY A 88 -7.71 4.36 1.61
C GLY A 88 -8.39 4.39 2.97
N GLY A 89 -9.56 3.78 3.04
CA GLY A 89 -10.39 3.84 4.24
C GLY A 89 -11.49 2.80 4.31
N ALA A 90 -12.48 3.05 5.14
CA ALA A 90 -13.57 2.16 5.41
C ALA A 90 -14.57 2.11 4.24
N ARG A 91 -15.09 0.92 3.95
CA ARG A 91 -16.19 0.78 3.00
C ARG A 91 -17.44 1.48 3.54
N GLU A 92 -18.04 2.29 2.70
CA GLU A 92 -19.35 2.91 2.95
C GLU A 92 -20.49 2.14 2.27
N PRO A 93 -21.74 2.27 2.75
CA PRO A 93 -22.89 1.60 2.13
C PRO A 93 -23.14 2.03 0.68
N ALA A 94 -22.70 3.21 0.29
CA ALA A 94 -22.81 3.74 -1.07
C ALA A 94 -21.76 3.19 -2.04
N ASP A 95 -20.68 2.58 -1.52
CA ASP A 95 -19.63 2.02 -2.36
C ASP A 95 -20.12 0.74 -3.07
N GLU A 96 -20.13 0.76 -4.39
CA GLU A 96 -20.59 -0.37 -5.21
C GLU A 96 -19.67 -1.59 -5.03
N SER A 97 -18.37 -1.36 -4.81
CA SER A 97 -17.36 -2.39 -4.60
C SER A 97 -16.23 -1.89 -3.69
N LEU A 98 -15.32 -2.80 -3.30
CA LEU A 98 -14.13 -2.43 -2.52
C LEU A 98 -13.11 -1.66 -3.37
N GLU A 99 -13.07 -1.89 -4.68
CA GLU A 99 -12.30 -1.07 -5.62
C GLU A 99 -12.83 0.36 -5.64
N ALA A 100 -14.16 0.53 -5.67
CA ALA A 100 -14.79 1.84 -5.59
C ALA A 100 -14.44 2.55 -4.28
N THR A 101 -14.42 1.83 -3.14
CA THR A 101 -13.94 2.36 -1.86
C THR A 101 -12.51 2.88 -1.97
N ALA A 102 -11.58 2.06 -2.49
CA ALA A 102 -10.17 2.45 -2.59
C ALA A 102 -9.97 3.70 -3.47
N LEU A 103 -10.68 3.77 -4.59
CA LEU A 103 -10.62 4.91 -5.51
C LEU A 103 -11.23 6.18 -4.90
N ARG A 104 -12.39 6.07 -4.24
CA ARG A 104 -13.08 7.19 -3.57
C ARG A 104 -12.18 7.78 -2.48
N GLU A 105 -11.73 6.95 -1.56
CA GLU A 105 -10.86 7.36 -0.45
C GLU A 105 -9.56 8.01 -0.94
N THR A 106 -8.93 7.44 -1.98
CA THR A 106 -7.73 8.01 -2.59
C THR A 106 -8.01 9.39 -3.19
N ALA A 107 -9.17 9.57 -3.84
CA ALA A 107 -9.55 10.87 -4.39
C ALA A 107 -9.84 11.90 -3.26
N GLU A 108 -10.45 11.49 -2.16
CA GLU A 108 -10.77 12.33 -1.01
C GLU A 108 -9.50 12.72 -0.23
N GLU A 109 -8.61 11.77 0.06
CA GLU A 109 -7.41 11.96 0.88
C GLU A 109 -6.31 12.76 0.17
N ILE A 110 -6.06 12.49 -1.12
CA ILE A 110 -4.92 13.06 -1.85
C ILE A 110 -5.29 13.77 -3.15
N GLY A 111 -6.58 13.85 -3.49
CA GLY A 111 -7.05 14.55 -4.69
C GLY A 111 -6.69 13.82 -6.00
N LEU A 112 -6.35 12.53 -5.99
CA LEU A 112 -6.06 11.77 -7.19
C LEU A 112 -7.37 11.32 -7.86
N PRO A 113 -7.71 11.85 -9.05
CA PRO A 113 -8.99 11.54 -9.68
C PRO A 113 -9.05 10.08 -10.14
N SER A 114 -10.14 9.37 -9.86
CA SER A 114 -10.33 7.97 -10.29
C SER A 114 -10.12 7.74 -11.79
N PRO A 115 -10.53 8.64 -12.72
CA PRO A 115 -10.27 8.45 -14.15
C PRO A 115 -8.79 8.48 -14.55
N SER A 116 -7.89 9.02 -13.69
CA SER A 116 -6.44 9.02 -13.92
C SER A 116 -5.78 7.72 -13.50
N VAL A 117 -6.53 6.80 -12.89
CA VAL A 117 -6.02 5.57 -12.28
C VAL A 117 -6.41 4.37 -13.11
N THR A 118 -5.45 3.51 -13.43
CA THR A 118 -5.68 2.20 -14.05
C THR A 118 -5.45 1.10 -13.03
N LEU A 119 -6.50 0.36 -12.66
CA LEU A 119 -6.39 -0.79 -11.78
C LEU A 119 -5.63 -1.93 -12.48
N LEU A 120 -4.63 -2.49 -11.80
CA LEU A 120 -3.84 -3.63 -12.25
C LEU A 120 -4.36 -4.94 -11.66
N GLY A 121 -4.82 -4.93 -10.40
CA GLY A 121 -5.35 -6.09 -9.71
C GLY A 121 -5.45 -5.88 -8.21
N ALA A 122 -5.66 -6.97 -7.47
CA ALA A 122 -5.72 -6.98 -6.02
C ALA A 122 -4.63 -7.86 -5.41
N LEU A 123 -4.17 -7.50 -4.22
CA LEU A 123 -3.36 -8.36 -3.36
C LEU A 123 -4.25 -9.12 -2.36
N THR A 124 -3.62 -9.97 -1.57
CA THR A 124 -4.32 -10.76 -0.56
C THR A 124 -4.83 -9.86 0.57
N GLN A 125 -6.09 -10.02 0.92
CA GLN A 125 -6.68 -9.32 2.05
C GLN A 125 -5.95 -9.60 3.36
N LEU A 126 -5.95 -8.60 4.26
CA LEU A 126 -5.27 -8.67 5.54
C LEU A 126 -6.22 -8.29 6.69
N TYR A 127 -6.51 -9.23 7.59
CA TYR A 127 -7.26 -8.91 8.79
C TYR A 127 -6.38 -8.23 9.85
N ILE A 128 -6.88 -7.16 10.44
CA ILE A 128 -6.23 -6.38 11.50
C ILE A 128 -7.02 -6.50 12.80
N PRO A 129 -6.66 -7.41 13.71
CA PRO A 129 -7.43 -7.69 14.93
C PRO A 129 -7.66 -6.47 15.82
N VAL A 130 -6.67 -5.58 15.94
CA VAL A 130 -6.74 -4.42 16.85
C VAL A 130 -7.77 -3.38 16.45
N SER A 131 -8.12 -3.29 15.17
CA SER A 131 -9.15 -2.39 14.63
C SER A 131 -10.40 -3.12 14.15
N ASN A 132 -10.36 -4.45 14.11
CA ASN A 132 -11.39 -5.33 13.57
C ASN A 132 -11.75 -5.00 12.11
N TYR A 133 -10.71 -4.74 11.28
CA TYR A 133 -10.85 -4.52 9.84
C TYR A 133 -10.21 -5.64 9.03
N VAL A 134 -10.89 -6.05 7.96
CA VAL A 134 -10.30 -6.74 6.83
C VAL A 134 -9.95 -5.67 5.79
N VAL A 135 -8.67 -5.48 5.53
CA VAL A 135 -8.15 -4.54 4.53
C VAL A 135 -7.94 -5.25 3.21
N HIS A 136 -8.49 -4.67 2.14
CA HIS A 136 -8.39 -5.16 0.77
C HIS A 136 -7.46 -4.24 -0.02
N PRO A 137 -6.22 -4.68 -0.32
CA PRO A 137 -5.27 -3.88 -1.06
C PRO A 137 -5.48 -4.05 -2.57
N PHE A 138 -5.57 -2.94 -3.28
CA PHE A 138 -5.61 -2.89 -4.73
C PHE A 138 -4.32 -2.25 -5.25
N VAL A 139 -3.81 -2.75 -6.37
CA VAL A 139 -2.67 -2.18 -7.08
C VAL A 139 -3.18 -1.45 -8.31
N ALA A 140 -2.72 -0.23 -8.47
CA ALA A 140 -3.08 0.60 -9.61
C ALA A 140 -1.86 1.35 -10.13
N CYS A 141 -1.92 1.83 -11.36
CA CYS A 141 -0.90 2.71 -11.91
C CYS A 141 -1.50 4.01 -12.43
N VAL A 142 -0.65 5.03 -12.49
CA VAL A 142 -0.93 6.31 -13.14
C VAL A 142 0.14 6.55 -14.21
N ASN A 143 -0.27 7.01 -15.40
CA ASN A 143 0.68 7.34 -16.47
C ASN A 143 1.34 8.71 -16.21
N GLU A 144 0.56 9.65 -15.74
CA GLU A 144 1.00 10.98 -15.36
C GLU A 144 0.37 11.31 -14.01
N LEU A 145 1.21 11.67 -13.04
CA LEU A 145 0.73 12.03 -11.72
C LEU A 145 0.26 13.50 -11.76
N PRO A 146 -1.05 13.76 -11.60
CA PRO A 146 -1.53 15.14 -11.55
C PRO A 146 -1.07 15.82 -10.25
N PRO A 147 -1.17 17.14 -10.15
CA PRO A 147 -0.98 17.83 -8.88
C PRO A 147 -1.91 17.26 -7.82
N LEU A 148 -1.32 16.76 -6.73
CA LEU A 148 -2.07 16.19 -5.61
C LEU A 148 -2.46 17.27 -4.61
N VAL A 149 -3.63 17.13 -4.00
CA VAL A 149 -4.15 18.03 -2.96
C VAL A 149 -4.56 17.19 -1.76
N CYS A 150 -3.75 17.25 -0.70
CA CYS A 150 -4.04 16.53 0.53
C CYS A 150 -5.26 17.11 1.25
N GLN A 151 -6.12 16.25 1.81
CA GLN A 151 -7.12 16.64 2.79
C GLN A 151 -6.43 16.84 4.16
N PRO A 152 -6.29 18.08 4.67
CA PRO A 152 -5.39 18.38 5.78
C PRO A 152 -5.79 17.71 7.10
N ASP A 153 -7.09 17.41 7.28
CA ASP A 153 -7.62 16.75 8.48
C ASP A 153 -7.26 15.25 8.53
N GLU A 154 -6.85 14.66 7.40
CA GLU A 154 -6.56 13.23 7.29
C GLU A 154 -5.14 12.94 6.86
N VAL A 155 -4.58 13.76 5.97
CA VAL A 155 -3.28 13.57 5.34
C VAL A 155 -2.38 14.77 5.55
N ALA A 156 -1.24 14.56 6.21
CA ALA A 156 -0.22 15.57 6.40
C ALA A 156 0.63 15.78 5.14
N GLU A 157 0.95 14.71 4.44
CA GLU A 157 1.74 14.74 3.19
C GLU A 157 1.56 13.47 2.37
N VAL A 158 1.81 13.55 1.07
CA VAL A 158 2.01 12.41 0.17
C VAL A 158 3.50 12.17 0.01
N ILE A 159 3.92 10.91 0.07
CA ILE A 159 5.31 10.48 -0.01
C ILE A 159 5.43 9.49 -1.17
N SER A 160 6.35 9.78 -2.09
CA SER A 160 6.70 8.88 -3.19
C SER A 160 7.97 8.13 -2.82
N VAL A 161 7.95 6.79 -2.94
CA VAL A 161 9.10 5.94 -2.60
C VAL A 161 9.41 5.02 -3.78
N PRO A 162 10.63 5.05 -4.32
CA PRO A 162 11.04 4.12 -5.36
C PRO A 162 10.91 2.66 -4.89
N VAL A 163 10.28 1.82 -5.69
CA VAL A 163 10.05 0.41 -5.32
C VAL A 163 11.37 -0.31 -5.01
N ASP A 164 12.40 -0.06 -5.82
CA ASP A 164 13.72 -0.66 -5.62
C ASP A 164 14.41 -0.17 -4.31
N ALA A 165 14.09 1.03 -3.82
CA ALA A 165 14.60 1.50 -2.55
C ALA A 165 14.00 0.75 -1.34
N LEU A 166 12.79 0.21 -1.47
CA LEU A 166 12.16 -0.60 -0.43
C LEU A 166 12.81 -1.98 -0.30
N THR A 167 13.21 -2.60 -1.41
CA THR A 167 13.72 -3.98 -1.44
C THR A 167 14.93 -4.21 -0.52
N GLY A 168 15.81 -3.20 -0.37
CA GLY A 168 17.02 -3.30 0.48
C GLY A 168 16.90 -2.62 1.85
N SER A 169 15.75 -2.04 2.21
CA SER A 169 15.63 -1.10 3.33
C SER A 169 15.02 -1.69 4.61
N ARG A 170 14.95 -3.02 4.71
CA ARG A 170 14.37 -3.70 5.89
C ARG A 170 15.14 -3.42 7.17
N GLY A 171 14.40 -3.18 8.25
CA GLY A 171 14.93 -2.94 9.58
C GLY A 171 13.92 -3.30 10.67
N ASP A 172 14.22 -2.91 11.90
CA ASP A 172 13.32 -3.07 13.04
C ASP A 172 12.84 -1.69 13.52
N PHE A 173 11.55 -1.54 13.68
CA PHE A 173 10.89 -0.39 14.29
C PHE A 173 10.57 -0.69 15.74
N GLU A 174 10.97 0.19 16.65
CA GLU A 174 10.61 0.10 18.06
C GLU A 174 9.50 1.09 18.40
N PHE A 175 8.46 0.59 19.05
CA PHE A 175 7.38 1.44 19.54
C PHE A 175 6.99 1.07 20.97
N ARG A 176 6.48 2.05 21.69
CA ARG A 176 6.03 1.86 23.07
C ARG A 176 4.51 1.80 23.14
N ARG A 177 4.00 0.85 23.93
CA ARG A 177 2.58 0.77 24.28
C ARG A 177 2.48 0.60 25.78
N GLY A 178 2.08 1.66 26.48
CA GLY A 178 2.23 1.74 27.93
C GLY A 178 3.70 1.64 28.34
N ASN A 179 4.03 0.76 29.27
CA ASN A 179 5.41 0.53 29.75
C ASN A 179 6.20 -0.50 28.94
N ALA A 180 5.56 -1.16 27.96
CA ALA A 180 6.20 -2.19 27.15
C ALA A 180 6.79 -1.61 25.87
N VAL A 181 7.99 -2.10 25.48
CA VAL A 181 8.64 -1.83 24.20
C VAL A 181 8.37 -3.00 23.27
N TYR A 182 7.88 -2.71 22.10
CA TYR A 182 7.60 -3.68 21.03
C TYR A 182 8.53 -3.43 19.85
N ARG A 183 8.86 -4.50 19.13
CA ARG A 183 9.61 -4.44 17.88
C ARG A 183 8.77 -5.03 16.77
N ALA A 184 8.78 -4.37 15.62
CA ALA A 184 8.16 -4.84 14.40
C ALA A 184 9.12 -4.66 13.23
N PRO A 185 9.12 -5.55 12.24
CA PRO A 185 9.81 -5.29 10.98
C PRO A 185 9.28 -4.02 10.33
N CYS A 186 10.17 -3.29 9.66
CA CYS A 186 9.82 -2.07 8.92
C CYS A 186 10.67 -1.93 7.66
N TYR A 187 10.23 -1.08 6.75
CA TYR A 187 11.05 -0.49 5.70
C TYR A 187 11.45 0.91 6.11
N ARG A 188 12.69 1.31 5.75
CA ARG A 188 13.20 2.65 6.01
C ARG A 188 13.63 3.32 4.72
N HIS A 189 13.16 4.54 4.51
CA HIS A 189 13.57 5.35 3.38
C HIS A 189 13.46 6.83 3.78
N ASP A 190 14.52 7.62 3.57
CA ASP A 190 14.56 9.07 3.80
C ASP A 190 13.89 9.55 5.09
N GLY A 191 14.17 8.84 6.20
CA GLY A 191 13.66 9.20 7.52
C GLY A 191 12.21 8.77 7.79
N ILE A 192 11.55 8.08 6.87
CA ILE A 192 10.26 7.45 7.13
C ILE A 192 10.42 5.98 7.54
N GLU A 193 9.48 5.50 8.30
CA GLU A 193 9.39 4.10 8.72
C GLU A 193 8.02 3.53 8.36
N ILE A 194 8.00 2.54 7.47
CA ILE A 194 6.79 1.84 7.04
C ILE A 194 6.75 0.52 7.81
N TRP A 195 5.76 0.34 8.67
CA TRP A 195 5.63 -0.83 9.53
C TRP A 195 4.18 -1.30 9.65
N GLY A 196 3.94 -2.40 10.36
CA GLY A 196 2.59 -2.92 10.62
C GLY A 196 1.89 -3.42 9.37
N ALA A 197 0.61 -3.10 9.21
CA ALA A 197 -0.20 -3.55 8.09
C ALA A 197 0.33 -3.05 6.73
N THR A 198 0.77 -1.80 6.69
CA THR A 198 1.34 -1.19 5.48
C THR A 198 2.58 -1.96 5.03
N ALA A 199 3.51 -2.28 5.95
CA ALA A 199 4.70 -3.06 5.60
C ALA A 199 4.36 -4.50 5.16
N MET A 200 3.35 -5.13 5.77
CA MET A 200 2.91 -6.48 5.38
C MET A 200 2.35 -6.49 3.96
N ILE A 201 1.55 -5.50 3.60
CA ILE A 201 1.00 -5.33 2.24
C ILE A 201 2.12 -4.99 1.25
N THR A 202 3.02 -4.09 1.63
CA THR A 202 4.21 -3.74 0.83
C THR A 202 5.06 -4.97 0.52
N GLU A 203 5.27 -5.85 1.47
CA GLU A 203 6.07 -7.07 1.29
C GLU A 203 5.46 -8.02 0.26
N GLU A 204 4.15 -8.18 0.26
CA GLU A 204 3.48 -8.98 -0.76
C GLU A 204 3.61 -8.34 -2.14
N PHE A 205 3.40 -7.02 -2.23
CA PHE A 205 3.60 -6.29 -3.47
C PHE A 205 5.04 -6.41 -4.00
N LEU A 206 6.05 -6.25 -3.15
CA LEU A 206 7.46 -6.39 -3.53
C LEU A 206 7.77 -7.81 -4.04
N THR A 207 7.14 -8.83 -3.47
CA THR A 207 7.28 -10.20 -3.98
C THR A 207 6.70 -10.33 -5.39
N VAL A 208 5.49 -9.79 -5.63
CA VAL A 208 4.89 -9.73 -6.96
C VAL A 208 5.78 -8.95 -7.93
N TRP A 209 6.30 -7.80 -7.51
CA TRP A 209 7.19 -6.94 -8.29
C TRP A 209 8.50 -7.62 -8.70
N GLU A 210 9.12 -8.36 -7.78
CA GLU A 210 10.35 -9.11 -8.05
C GLU A 210 10.10 -10.27 -9.01
N GLU A 211 8.99 -10.99 -8.85
CA GLU A 211 8.58 -12.10 -9.72
C GLU A 211 8.10 -11.66 -11.11
N SER A 212 7.77 -10.38 -11.28
CA SER A 212 7.42 -9.76 -12.58
C SER A 212 8.65 -9.27 -13.36
N ARG A 213 9.86 -9.51 -12.87
CA ARG A 213 11.09 -9.20 -13.61
C ARG A 213 11.32 -10.26 -14.68
N PRO A 214 11.65 -9.86 -15.92
CA PRO A 214 11.95 -10.79 -17.01
C PRO A 214 13.21 -11.64 -16.74
#